data_c6953131d4d63209cd86b7bece0d0bf0
#
_entry.id   c6953131d4d63209cd86b7bece0d0bf0
#
_cell.length_a   1.000
_cell.length_b   1.000
_cell.length_c   1.000
_cell.angle_alpha   90.00
_cell.angle_beta   90.00
_cell.angle_gamma   90.00
#
_symmetry.space_group_name_H-M   'P 1'
#
loop_
_entity.id
_entity.type
_entity.pdbx_description
1 polymer ?
#
loop_
_entity_poly.entity_id
_entity_poly.type
_entity_poly.pdbx_seq_one_letter_code
_entity_poly.pdbx_strand_id
1 'polypeptide(L)'
;MHARLKPYYSEIGRPSIDPELMIRMLIVGYCYGLRSERRLTQEVDLHLAYRWFCRLDLDDKVPHHSTFSENRLHRFRESDVFRHIFERIVTACMAAGLVKGEGFAVDASVMEANASRYHCKAPDEIVWAEPERQTRAVKEYLAGLEAEAELNPDRKPPKVISPSDPCSAWTAKANKRVQFGYWLNYLIDIDNAVIVDVEATPAHL
;
A
#
# COMPACT_ATOMS: atom_id res chain seq x y z
N MET A 1 -7.81 -11.98 12.42
CA MET A 1 -7.35 -11.92 11.00
C MET A 1 -8.22 -12.81 10.11
N HIS A 2 -8.32 -14.10 10.35
CA HIS A 2 -9.10 -15.03 9.49
C HIS A 2 -10.54 -14.58 9.23
N ALA A 3 -11.27 -14.15 10.25
CA ALA A 3 -12.65 -13.68 10.10
C ALA A 3 -12.77 -12.46 9.16
N ARG A 4 -11.81 -11.54 9.17
CA ARG A 4 -11.79 -10.37 8.28
C ARG A 4 -11.52 -10.74 6.84
N LEU A 5 -10.65 -11.71 6.61
CA LEU A 5 -10.24 -12.11 5.26
C LEU A 5 -11.14 -13.20 4.67
N LYS A 6 -12.02 -13.82 5.48
CA LYS A 6 -12.93 -14.87 5.01
C LYS A 6 -13.73 -14.49 3.75
N PRO A 7 -14.28 -13.26 3.61
CA PRO A 7 -15.04 -12.88 2.42
C PRO A 7 -14.22 -12.87 1.12
N TYR A 8 -12.91 -12.76 1.22
CA TYR A 8 -11.99 -12.72 0.08
C TYR A 8 -11.41 -14.09 -0.30
N TYR A 9 -11.80 -15.14 0.43
CA TYR A 9 -11.36 -16.52 0.19
C TYR A 9 -12.49 -17.38 -0.33
N SER A 10 -12.22 -18.13 -1.40
CA SER A 10 -13.18 -19.10 -1.94
C SER A 10 -13.25 -20.33 -1.04
N GLU A 11 -14.45 -20.85 -0.85
CA GLU A 11 -14.69 -22.13 -0.15
C GLU A 11 -14.55 -23.35 -1.11
N ILE A 12 -14.37 -23.07 -2.41
CA ILE A 12 -14.32 -24.10 -3.45
C ILE A 12 -12.93 -24.09 -4.10
N GLY A 13 -12.42 -25.26 -4.45
CA GLY A 13 -11.16 -25.43 -5.16
C GLY A 13 -9.99 -25.82 -4.24
N ARG A 14 -8.75 -25.54 -4.68
CA ARG A 14 -7.55 -25.84 -3.91
C ARG A 14 -7.54 -25.06 -2.61
N PRO A 15 -7.20 -25.70 -1.46
CA PRO A 15 -7.06 -25.00 -0.19
C PRO A 15 -6.18 -23.78 -0.31
N SER A 16 -6.67 -22.65 0.14
CA SER A 16 -5.93 -21.39 0.14
C SER A 16 -4.83 -21.40 1.22
N ILE A 17 -3.76 -20.68 0.98
CA ILE A 17 -2.70 -20.50 1.98
C ILE A 17 -3.24 -19.64 3.12
N ASP A 18 -2.85 -19.99 4.34
CA ASP A 18 -3.23 -19.25 5.54
C ASP A 18 -2.78 -17.78 5.43
N PRO A 19 -3.71 -16.82 5.53
CA PRO A 19 -3.38 -15.41 5.50
C PRO A 19 -2.47 -14.97 6.65
N GLU A 20 -2.53 -15.63 7.81
CA GLU A 20 -1.65 -15.30 8.93
C GLU A 20 -0.20 -15.65 8.59
N LEU A 21 0.04 -16.80 7.99
CA LEU A 21 1.37 -17.18 7.49
C LEU A 21 1.92 -16.14 6.51
N MET A 22 1.10 -15.72 5.55
CA MET A 22 1.53 -14.74 4.55
C MET A 22 1.88 -13.39 5.18
N ILE A 23 1.09 -12.90 6.13
CA ILE A 23 1.38 -11.66 6.84
C ILE A 23 2.66 -11.77 7.67
N ARG A 24 2.88 -12.90 8.37
CA ARG A 24 4.13 -13.14 9.11
C ARG A 24 5.35 -13.11 8.19
N MET A 25 5.27 -13.76 7.03
CA MET A 25 6.33 -13.69 6.03
C MET A 25 6.57 -12.26 5.52
N LEU A 26 5.53 -11.46 5.27
CA LEU A 26 5.68 -10.05 4.91
C LEU A 26 6.37 -9.23 6.01
N ILE A 27 6.03 -9.46 7.26
CA ILE A 27 6.71 -8.82 8.41
C ILE A 27 8.21 -9.15 8.41
N VAL A 28 8.57 -10.42 8.22
CA VAL A 28 9.98 -10.82 8.05
C VAL A 28 10.63 -10.06 6.89
N GLY A 29 9.94 -9.99 5.75
CA GLY A 29 10.43 -9.27 4.57
C GLY A 29 10.74 -7.80 4.87
N TYR A 30 9.83 -7.10 5.52
CA TYR A 30 10.02 -5.69 5.87
C TYR A 30 11.09 -5.47 6.93
N CYS A 31 11.10 -6.28 8.00
CA CYS A 31 12.08 -6.15 9.09
C CYS A 31 13.52 -6.40 8.63
N TYR A 32 13.72 -7.29 7.67
CA TYR A 32 15.05 -7.68 7.18
C TYR A 32 15.38 -7.14 5.77
N GLY A 33 14.56 -6.26 5.24
CA GLY A 33 14.81 -5.60 3.94
C GLY A 33 14.78 -6.55 2.74
N LEU A 34 14.05 -7.65 2.82
CA LEU A 34 13.90 -8.64 1.75
C LEU A 34 12.86 -8.14 0.72
N ARG A 35 13.31 -7.37 -0.26
CA ARG A 35 12.43 -6.70 -1.24
C ARG A 35 11.85 -7.66 -2.29
N SER A 36 12.49 -8.79 -2.55
CA SER A 36 12.05 -9.77 -3.55
C SER A 36 11.23 -10.88 -2.89
N GLU A 37 10.01 -11.09 -3.33
CA GLU A 37 9.14 -12.17 -2.84
C GLU A 37 9.75 -13.56 -3.08
N ARG A 38 10.47 -13.74 -4.19
CA ARG A 38 11.23 -14.98 -4.45
C ARG A 38 12.31 -15.19 -3.40
N ARG A 39 13.08 -14.13 -3.09
CA ARG A 39 14.11 -14.21 -2.05
C ARG A 39 13.50 -14.42 -0.67
N LEU A 40 12.40 -13.74 -0.36
CA LEU A 40 11.67 -13.91 0.90
C LEU A 40 11.26 -15.38 1.12
N THR A 41 10.67 -16.03 0.11
CA THR A 41 10.29 -17.45 0.23
C THR A 41 11.49 -18.36 0.43
N GLN A 42 12.61 -18.12 -0.25
CA GLN A 42 13.84 -18.86 -0.09
C GLN A 42 14.47 -18.67 1.31
N GLU A 43 14.53 -17.43 1.79
CA GLU A 43 15.09 -17.14 3.13
C GLU A 43 14.22 -17.76 4.24
N VAL A 44 12.88 -17.70 4.13
CA VAL A 44 12.00 -18.36 5.09
C VAL A 44 12.17 -19.88 5.04
N ASP A 45 12.42 -20.45 3.88
CA ASP A 45 12.63 -21.89 3.74
C ASP A 45 13.92 -22.37 4.43
N LEU A 46 14.97 -21.58 4.34
CA LEU A 46 16.31 -21.94 4.84
C LEU A 46 16.56 -21.51 6.28
N HIS A 47 15.87 -20.49 6.79
CA HIS A 47 16.21 -19.87 8.07
C HIS A 47 15.28 -20.31 9.19
N LEU A 48 15.77 -21.05 10.15
CA LEU A 48 14.99 -21.63 11.25
C LEU A 48 14.23 -20.58 12.08
N ALA A 49 14.83 -19.42 12.35
CA ALA A 49 14.16 -18.36 13.10
C ALA A 49 12.97 -17.75 12.32
N TYR A 50 13.08 -17.66 10.98
CA TYR A 50 11.97 -17.18 10.15
C TYR A 50 10.86 -18.23 10.08
N ARG A 51 11.21 -19.51 9.94
CA ARG A 51 10.24 -20.62 10.02
C ARG A 51 9.50 -20.60 11.34
N TRP A 52 10.23 -20.52 12.45
CA TRP A 52 9.63 -20.43 13.78
C TRP A 52 8.68 -19.23 13.93
N PHE A 53 9.11 -18.04 13.51
CA PHE A 53 8.25 -16.86 13.54
C PHE A 53 7.00 -17.05 12.66
N CYS A 54 7.15 -17.70 11.52
CA CYS A 54 6.06 -18.00 10.60
C CYS A 54 5.18 -19.19 11.06
N ARG A 55 5.54 -19.87 12.15
CA ARG A 55 4.88 -21.09 12.67
C ARG A 55 4.92 -22.24 11.65
N LEU A 56 6.03 -22.40 10.98
CA LEU A 56 6.32 -23.49 10.07
C LEU A 56 7.24 -24.49 10.74
N ASP A 57 6.84 -25.76 10.73
CA ASP A 57 7.70 -26.89 11.10
C ASP A 57 8.71 -27.18 9.98
N LEU A 58 9.71 -28.03 10.26
CA LEU A 58 10.78 -28.35 9.31
C LEU A 58 10.24 -28.98 8.01
N ASP A 59 9.18 -29.75 8.10
CA ASP A 59 8.55 -30.45 6.97
C ASP A 59 7.47 -29.62 6.26
N ASP A 60 7.10 -28.48 6.82
CA ASP A 60 6.09 -27.61 6.22
C ASP A 60 6.60 -26.94 4.96
N LYS A 61 5.73 -26.84 3.95
CA LYS A 61 6.06 -26.19 2.70
C LYS A 61 5.85 -24.68 2.81
N VAL A 62 6.91 -23.93 2.48
CA VAL A 62 6.81 -22.48 2.32
C VAL A 62 6.00 -22.14 1.06
N PRO A 63 5.07 -21.18 1.13
CA PRO A 63 4.30 -20.74 -0.02
C PRO A 63 5.18 -20.25 -1.17
N HIS A 64 4.79 -20.59 -2.41
CA HIS A 64 5.50 -20.12 -3.60
C HIS A 64 5.38 -18.59 -3.76
N HIS A 65 6.42 -17.94 -4.24
CA HIS A 65 6.46 -16.48 -4.39
C HIS A 65 5.31 -15.89 -5.21
N SER A 66 4.84 -16.59 -6.27
CA SER A 66 3.69 -16.13 -7.07
C SER A 66 2.40 -16.05 -6.25
N THR A 67 2.23 -16.92 -5.25
CA THR A 67 1.07 -16.88 -4.35
C THR A 67 1.07 -15.60 -3.50
N PHE A 68 2.25 -15.08 -3.16
CA PHE A 68 2.39 -13.79 -2.51
C PHE A 68 1.88 -12.67 -3.38
N SER A 69 2.38 -12.57 -4.61
CA SER A 69 1.98 -11.55 -5.58
C SER A 69 0.46 -11.55 -5.77
N GLU A 70 -0.12 -12.72 -6.00
CA GLU A 70 -1.56 -12.86 -6.19
C GLU A 70 -2.38 -12.41 -4.97
N ASN A 71 -2.00 -12.85 -3.76
CA ASN A 71 -2.74 -12.46 -2.57
C ASN A 71 -2.58 -10.96 -2.27
N ARG A 72 -1.37 -10.40 -2.44
CA ARG A 72 -1.11 -8.99 -2.17
C ARG A 72 -1.82 -8.08 -3.17
N LEU A 73 -1.84 -8.44 -4.46
CA LEU A 73 -2.47 -7.66 -5.51
C LEU A 73 -4.00 -7.71 -5.48
N HIS A 74 -4.57 -8.81 -5.03
CA HIS A 74 -6.02 -9.01 -5.03
C HIS A 74 -6.59 -8.99 -3.60
N ARG A 75 -6.50 -10.10 -2.86
CA ARG A 75 -7.22 -10.28 -1.59
C ARG A 75 -6.84 -9.27 -0.51
N PHE A 76 -5.54 -9.01 -0.32
CA PHE A 76 -5.10 -8.10 0.73
C PHE A 76 -5.30 -6.64 0.34
N ARG A 77 -5.18 -6.31 -0.93
CA ARG A 77 -5.41 -4.96 -1.44
C ARG A 77 -6.87 -4.53 -1.32
N GLU A 78 -7.81 -5.45 -1.54
CA GLU A 78 -9.25 -5.17 -1.47
C GLU A 78 -9.76 -5.17 -0.02
N SER A 79 -8.97 -5.68 0.91
CA SER A 79 -9.29 -5.71 2.33
C SER A 79 -8.59 -4.58 3.09
N ASP A 80 -9.12 -4.24 4.26
CA ASP A 80 -8.52 -3.29 5.20
C ASP A 80 -7.44 -3.94 6.09
N VAL A 81 -6.96 -5.13 5.76
CA VAL A 81 -6.10 -5.94 6.62
C VAL A 81 -4.81 -5.24 7.03
N PHE A 82 -4.17 -4.51 6.12
CA PHE A 82 -2.93 -3.80 6.43
C PHE A 82 -3.18 -2.63 7.39
N ARG A 83 -4.24 -1.86 7.18
CA ARG A 83 -4.65 -0.78 8.10
C ARG A 83 -4.97 -1.36 9.48
N HIS A 84 -5.72 -2.44 9.55
CA HIS A 84 -6.04 -3.11 10.80
C HIS A 84 -4.80 -3.62 11.55
N ILE A 85 -3.81 -4.20 10.86
CA ILE A 85 -2.56 -4.64 11.47
C ILE A 85 -1.80 -3.44 12.03
N PHE A 86 -1.69 -2.37 11.25
CA PHE A 86 -1.05 -1.13 11.67
C PHE A 86 -1.69 -0.58 12.96
N GLU A 87 -2.99 -0.42 12.99
CA GLU A 87 -3.74 0.05 14.17
C GLU A 87 -3.56 -0.86 15.40
N ARG A 88 -3.49 -2.18 15.18
CA ARG A 88 -3.19 -3.14 16.25
C ARG A 88 -1.79 -2.96 16.82
N ILE A 89 -0.81 -2.69 15.98
CA ILE A 89 0.57 -2.45 16.39
C ILE A 89 0.65 -1.12 17.16
N VAL A 90 0.04 -0.07 16.66
CA VAL A 90 -0.02 1.24 17.35
C VAL A 90 -0.69 1.09 18.73
N THR A 91 -1.81 0.36 18.81
CA THR A 91 -2.49 0.07 20.09
C THR A 91 -1.57 -0.68 21.07
N ALA A 92 -0.78 -1.64 20.58
CA ALA A 92 0.18 -2.36 21.40
C ALA A 92 1.32 -1.43 21.89
N CYS A 93 1.80 -0.52 21.04
CA CYS A 93 2.78 0.49 21.41
C CYS A 93 2.23 1.45 22.50
N MET A 94 0.97 1.88 22.36
CA MET A 94 0.28 2.68 23.37
C MET A 94 0.20 1.94 24.71
N ALA A 95 -0.25 0.68 24.67
CA ALA A 95 -0.35 -0.15 25.88
C ALA A 95 1.02 -0.40 26.57
N ALA A 96 2.11 -0.43 25.77
CA ALA A 96 3.47 -0.55 26.27
C ALA A 96 4.08 0.79 26.75
N GLY A 97 3.34 1.92 26.69
CA GLY A 97 3.83 3.25 27.05
C GLY A 97 4.86 3.84 26.07
N LEU A 98 4.93 3.30 24.85
CA LEU A 98 5.82 3.80 23.80
C LEU A 98 5.25 5.01 23.05
N VAL A 99 3.96 5.27 23.14
CA VAL A 99 3.29 6.48 22.62
C VAL A 99 2.82 7.29 23.79
N LYS A 100 3.39 8.46 23.98
CA LYS A 100 3.07 9.34 25.12
C LYS A 100 2.02 10.38 24.77
N GLY A 101 1.97 10.81 23.50
CA GLY A 101 1.02 11.81 23.04
C GLY A 101 1.32 13.24 23.49
N GLU A 102 2.49 13.51 24.02
CA GLU A 102 2.89 14.85 24.50
C GLU A 102 3.31 15.76 23.35
N GLY A 103 3.83 15.18 22.27
CA GLY A 103 4.22 15.91 21.07
C GLY A 103 4.18 15.04 19.81
N PHE A 104 3.79 15.66 18.71
CA PHE A 104 3.75 14.99 17.40
C PHE A 104 4.53 15.78 16.36
N ALA A 105 5.24 15.06 15.50
CA ALA A 105 5.83 15.59 14.28
C ALA A 105 5.07 15.05 13.06
N VAL A 106 4.99 15.88 12.03
CA VAL A 106 4.50 15.46 10.71
C VAL A 106 5.67 15.47 9.76
N ASP A 107 5.90 14.36 9.08
CA ASP A 107 6.89 14.25 8.00
C ASP A 107 6.21 13.73 6.75
N ALA A 108 6.76 14.10 5.58
CA ALA A 108 6.23 13.69 4.31
C ALA A 108 7.34 13.24 3.36
N SER A 109 7.15 12.08 2.76
CA SER A 109 8.01 11.54 1.72
C SER A 109 7.27 11.47 0.39
N VAL A 110 7.97 11.75 -0.72
CA VAL A 110 7.41 11.54 -2.05
C VAL A 110 7.57 10.08 -2.46
N MET A 111 6.47 9.42 -2.71
CA MET A 111 6.43 8.10 -3.32
C MET A 111 6.16 8.24 -4.82
N GLU A 112 7.07 7.72 -5.65
CA GLU A 112 6.90 7.74 -7.10
C GLU A 112 5.74 6.84 -7.52
N ALA A 113 4.83 7.40 -8.34
CA ALA A 113 3.73 6.66 -8.92
C ALA A 113 4.22 5.76 -10.07
N ASN A 114 3.52 4.67 -10.32
CA ASN A 114 3.75 3.83 -11.51
C ASN A 114 3.15 4.51 -12.76
N ALA A 115 3.66 5.69 -13.08
CA ALA A 115 3.15 6.57 -14.11
C ALA A 115 4.29 7.12 -14.98
N SER A 116 4.16 6.96 -16.29
CA SER A 116 5.15 7.50 -17.22
C SER A 116 5.00 9.00 -17.37
N ARG A 117 6.07 9.73 -17.13
CA ARG A 117 6.13 11.18 -17.38
C ARG A 117 6.08 11.57 -18.87
N TYR A 118 6.37 10.62 -19.77
CA TYR A 118 6.36 10.86 -21.22
C TYR A 118 4.99 10.61 -21.85
N HIS A 119 4.10 9.91 -21.15
CA HIS A 119 2.76 9.56 -21.63
C HIS A 119 1.66 10.35 -20.88
N CYS A 120 2.02 11.45 -20.24
CA CYS A 120 1.03 12.35 -19.65
C CYS A 120 0.27 13.11 -20.75
N LYS A 121 -0.99 13.44 -20.47
CA LYS A 121 -1.90 14.14 -21.37
C LYS A 121 -2.66 15.23 -20.60
N ALA A 122 -3.18 16.21 -21.32
CA ALA A 122 -4.16 17.09 -20.74
C ALA A 122 -5.48 16.33 -20.47
N PRO A 123 -6.25 16.69 -19.45
CA PRO A 123 -7.49 15.97 -19.08
C PRO A 123 -8.48 15.82 -20.22
N ASP A 124 -8.59 16.82 -21.07
CA ASP A 124 -9.47 16.91 -22.26
C ASP A 124 -9.01 16.03 -23.43
N GLU A 125 -7.75 15.63 -23.45
CA GLU A 125 -7.18 14.72 -24.45
C GLU A 125 -7.41 13.24 -24.14
N ILE A 126 -7.98 12.92 -22.98
CA ILE A 126 -8.13 11.53 -22.50
C ILE A 126 -9.57 11.06 -22.68
N VAL A 127 -9.77 10.08 -23.54
CA VAL A 127 -11.07 9.39 -23.67
C VAL A 127 -11.14 8.29 -22.61
N TRP A 128 -11.79 8.58 -21.48
CA TRP A 128 -11.89 7.67 -20.34
C TRP A 128 -12.77 6.45 -20.60
N ALA A 129 -13.69 6.54 -21.56
CA ALA A 129 -14.61 5.45 -21.89
C ALA A 129 -13.97 4.27 -22.66
N GLU A 130 -12.72 4.38 -23.11
CA GLU A 130 -12.02 3.31 -23.80
C GLU A 130 -11.88 2.08 -22.89
N PRO A 131 -12.26 0.85 -23.36
CA PRO A 131 -12.23 -0.36 -22.54
C PRO A 131 -10.86 -0.67 -21.93
N GLU A 132 -9.78 -0.39 -22.66
CA GLU A 132 -8.40 -0.62 -22.21
C GLU A 132 -7.99 0.30 -21.04
N ARG A 133 -8.71 1.39 -20.83
CA ARG A 133 -8.47 2.36 -19.75
C ARG A 133 -9.34 2.17 -18.54
N GLN A 134 -10.27 1.23 -18.54
CA GLN A 134 -11.19 0.93 -17.44
C GLN A 134 -10.48 0.22 -16.26
N THR A 135 -9.28 0.69 -15.92
CA THR A 135 -8.54 0.19 -14.75
C THR A 135 -9.19 0.65 -13.44
N ARG A 136 -8.86 -0.01 -12.34
CA ARG A 136 -9.32 0.40 -11.00
C ARG A 136 -8.92 1.84 -10.68
N ALA A 137 -7.68 2.23 -10.97
CA ALA A 137 -7.18 3.58 -10.73
C ALA A 137 -7.99 4.65 -11.46
N VAL A 138 -8.40 4.38 -12.70
CA VAL A 138 -9.26 5.27 -13.47
C VAL A 138 -10.66 5.37 -12.87
N LYS A 139 -11.24 4.25 -12.44
CA LYS A 139 -12.56 4.25 -11.80
C LYS A 139 -12.57 5.02 -10.49
N GLU A 140 -11.55 4.81 -9.66
CA GLU A 140 -11.37 5.54 -8.40
C GLU A 140 -11.19 7.05 -8.64
N TYR A 141 -10.43 7.43 -9.68
CA TYR A 141 -10.25 8.83 -10.07
C TYR A 141 -11.56 9.48 -10.52
N LEU A 142 -12.32 8.83 -11.39
CA LEU A 142 -13.59 9.36 -11.89
C LEU A 142 -14.62 9.51 -10.76
N ALA A 143 -14.71 8.52 -9.87
CA ALA A 143 -15.57 8.61 -8.70
C ALA A 143 -15.14 9.74 -7.75
N GLY A 144 -13.83 9.95 -7.59
CA GLY A 144 -13.28 11.06 -6.81
C GLY A 144 -13.60 12.42 -7.42
N LEU A 145 -13.55 12.55 -8.74
CA LEU A 145 -13.92 13.80 -9.43
C LEU A 145 -15.39 14.15 -9.23
N GLU A 146 -16.29 13.17 -9.27
CA GLU A 146 -17.71 13.38 -9.01
C GLU A 146 -17.94 13.91 -7.59
N ALA A 147 -17.31 13.27 -6.59
CA ALA A 147 -17.43 13.70 -5.20
C ALA A 147 -16.79 15.08 -4.94
N GLU A 148 -15.65 15.39 -5.56
CA GLU A 148 -15.00 16.69 -5.44
C GLU A 148 -15.75 17.82 -6.13
N ALA A 149 -16.40 17.56 -7.27
CA ALA A 149 -17.21 18.55 -7.98
C ALA A 149 -18.38 19.04 -7.11
N GLU A 150 -18.91 18.16 -6.26
CA GLU A 150 -19.95 18.52 -5.29
C GLU A 150 -19.40 19.39 -4.14
N LEU A 151 -18.16 19.13 -3.69
CA LEU A 151 -17.56 19.81 -2.54
C LEU A 151 -16.85 21.12 -2.91
N ASN A 152 -16.26 21.21 -4.10
CA ASN A 152 -15.46 22.36 -4.53
C ASN A 152 -15.59 22.63 -6.05
N PRO A 153 -16.69 23.29 -6.47
CA PRO A 153 -16.99 23.54 -7.90
C PRO A 153 -15.94 24.39 -8.63
N ASP A 154 -15.17 25.20 -7.90
CA ASP A 154 -14.19 26.14 -8.47
C ASP A 154 -12.78 25.55 -8.64
N ARG A 155 -12.60 24.28 -8.31
CA ARG A 155 -11.28 23.61 -8.44
C ARG A 155 -10.86 23.51 -9.90
N LYS A 156 -9.69 24.06 -10.21
CA LYS A 156 -9.11 23.95 -11.54
C LYS A 156 -8.58 22.54 -11.75
N PRO A 157 -8.88 21.90 -12.90
CA PRO A 157 -8.31 20.59 -13.22
C PRO A 157 -6.78 20.67 -13.31
N PRO A 158 -6.07 19.56 -13.02
CA PRO A 158 -4.63 19.50 -13.19
C PRO A 158 -4.24 19.71 -14.66
N LYS A 159 -3.12 20.37 -14.91
CA LYS A 159 -2.64 20.65 -16.28
C LYS A 159 -2.30 19.39 -17.06
N VAL A 160 -1.78 18.38 -16.37
CA VAL A 160 -1.40 17.10 -16.97
C VAL A 160 -1.78 15.97 -16.02
N ILE A 161 -2.22 14.87 -16.61
CA ILE A 161 -2.64 13.65 -15.91
C ILE A 161 -1.91 12.45 -16.52
N SER A 162 -1.59 11.46 -15.71
CA SER A 162 -1.16 10.16 -16.20
C SER A 162 -2.37 9.28 -16.51
N PRO A 163 -2.55 8.78 -17.73
CA PRO A 163 -3.67 7.88 -18.04
C PRO A 163 -3.62 6.54 -17.30
N SER A 164 -2.45 6.10 -16.84
CA SER A 164 -2.28 4.85 -16.09
C SER A 164 -2.53 4.99 -14.59
N ASP A 165 -2.29 6.19 -14.03
CA ASP A 165 -2.51 6.51 -12.63
C ASP A 165 -2.94 7.97 -12.48
N PRO A 166 -4.19 8.28 -12.78
CA PRO A 166 -4.68 9.65 -12.85
C PRO A 166 -4.83 10.34 -11.49
N CYS A 167 -4.87 9.58 -10.38
CA CYS A 167 -4.85 10.14 -9.04
C CYS A 167 -3.48 10.68 -8.63
N SER A 168 -2.41 10.26 -9.30
CA SER A 168 -1.06 10.76 -9.01
C SER A 168 -0.89 12.20 -9.48
N ALA A 169 -0.16 13.01 -8.72
CA ALA A 169 0.08 14.39 -9.09
C ALA A 169 1.50 14.62 -9.62
N TRP A 170 1.61 15.55 -10.57
CA TRP A 170 2.87 15.99 -11.14
C TRP A 170 3.63 16.83 -10.10
N THR A 171 4.76 16.34 -9.65
CA THR A 171 5.54 16.96 -8.56
C THR A 171 7.02 16.96 -8.82
N ALA A 172 7.73 17.91 -8.19
CA ALA A 172 9.17 17.95 -8.16
C ALA A 172 9.66 18.28 -6.75
N LYS A 173 10.61 17.53 -6.24
CA LYS A 173 11.38 17.92 -5.04
C LYS A 173 12.54 18.83 -5.48
N ALA A 174 12.93 19.81 -4.67
CA ALA A 174 14.08 20.68 -4.97
C ALA A 174 15.29 19.85 -5.43
N ASN A 175 15.87 20.22 -6.58
CA ASN A 175 16.99 19.54 -7.23
C ASN A 175 16.75 18.07 -7.65
N LYS A 176 15.48 17.63 -7.73
CA LYS A 176 15.13 16.32 -8.26
C LYS A 176 14.28 16.43 -9.53
N ARG A 177 14.26 15.32 -10.27
CA ARG A 177 13.51 15.19 -11.51
C ARG A 177 12.01 15.25 -11.23
N VAL A 178 11.28 15.99 -12.06
CA VAL A 178 9.82 16.04 -12.03
C VAL A 178 9.25 14.66 -12.35
N GLN A 179 8.26 14.24 -11.58
CA GLN A 179 7.63 12.92 -11.67
C GLN A 179 6.18 12.96 -11.19
N PHE A 180 5.41 11.94 -11.53
CA PHE A 180 4.13 11.70 -10.88
C PHE A 180 4.35 11.01 -9.54
N GLY A 181 3.61 11.40 -8.52
CA GLY A 181 3.78 10.82 -7.20
C GLY A 181 2.67 11.16 -6.22
N TYR A 182 2.87 10.61 -5.04
CA TYR A 182 2.05 10.82 -3.86
C TYR A 182 2.92 11.34 -2.72
N TRP A 183 2.34 12.16 -1.86
CA TRP A 183 2.88 12.44 -0.55
C TRP A 183 2.47 11.29 0.38
N LEU A 184 3.45 10.70 1.01
CA LEU A 184 3.24 9.75 2.10
C LEU A 184 3.48 10.51 3.40
N ASN A 185 2.40 10.90 4.05
CA ASN A 185 2.41 11.72 5.26
C ASN A 185 2.44 10.79 6.48
N TYR A 186 3.34 11.07 7.41
CA TYR A 186 3.49 10.33 8.66
C TYR A 186 3.17 11.25 9.83
N LEU A 187 2.36 10.77 10.76
CA LEU A 187 2.21 11.36 12.09
C LEU A 187 3.06 10.55 13.07
N ILE A 188 4.01 11.18 13.72
CA ILE A 188 5.04 10.53 14.53
C ILE A 188 4.98 11.07 15.95
N ASP A 189 4.82 10.18 16.95
CA ASP A 189 5.08 10.52 18.35
C ASP A 189 6.58 10.72 18.52
N ILE A 190 6.98 11.91 19.00
CA ILE A 190 8.39 12.33 18.97
C ILE A 190 9.25 11.69 20.07
N ASP A 191 8.66 11.21 21.15
CA ASP A 191 9.40 10.68 22.28
C ASP A 191 10.11 9.36 21.95
N ASN A 192 9.40 8.45 21.27
CA ASN A 192 9.94 7.15 20.89
C ASN A 192 9.94 6.92 19.37
N ALA A 193 9.69 7.97 18.57
CA ALA A 193 9.63 7.93 17.12
C ALA A 193 8.65 6.87 16.57
N VAL A 194 7.54 6.66 17.26
CA VAL A 194 6.48 5.73 16.83
C VAL A 194 5.61 6.42 15.79
N ILE A 195 5.49 5.82 14.60
CA ILE A 195 4.53 6.28 13.60
C ILE A 195 3.15 5.85 14.06
N VAL A 196 2.29 6.83 14.37
CA VAL A 196 0.94 6.60 14.91
C VAL A 196 -0.13 6.70 13.84
N ASP A 197 0.16 7.37 12.72
CA ASP A 197 -0.70 7.38 11.54
C ASP A 197 0.09 7.57 10.26
N VAL A 198 -0.49 7.12 9.15
CA VAL A 198 0.09 7.28 7.82
C VAL A 198 -1.03 7.46 6.79
N GLU A 199 -0.87 8.46 5.93
CA GLU A 199 -1.81 8.75 4.85
C GLU A 199 -1.06 9.03 3.55
N ALA A 200 -1.59 8.51 2.44
CA ALA A 200 -1.11 8.83 1.10
C ALA A 200 -2.06 9.83 0.44
N THR A 201 -1.53 10.97 0.02
CA THR A 201 -2.28 12.01 -0.70
C THR A 201 -1.62 12.28 -2.05
N PRO A 202 -2.37 12.71 -3.08
CA PRO A 202 -1.76 13.17 -4.32
C PRO A 202 -0.73 14.27 -4.05
N ALA A 203 0.43 14.20 -4.71
CA ALA A 203 1.51 15.15 -4.48
C ALA A 203 1.26 16.46 -5.23
N HIS A 204 0.25 17.24 -4.81
CA HIS A 204 0.02 18.59 -5.35
C HIS A 204 1.12 19.54 -4.88
N LEU A 205 1.55 20.40 -5.80
CA LEU A 205 2.39 21.57 -5.51
C LEU A 205 1.53 22.74 -5.05
#